data_11602d9a16726f5fd0210d8eeabd17f2
#
_entry.id   11602d9a16726f5fd0210d8eeabd17f2
#
_cell.length_a   1.000
_cell.length_b   1.000
_cell.length_c   1.000
_cell.angle_alpha   90.00
_cell.angle_beta   90.00
_cell.angle_gamma   90.00
#
_symmetry.space_group_name_H-M   'P 1'
#
loop_
_entity.id
_entity.type
_entity.pdbx_description
1 polymer ?
#
loop_
_entity_poly.entity_id
_entity_poly.type
_entity_poly.pdbx_seq_one_letter_code
_entity_poly.pdbx_strand_id
1 'polypeptide(L)'
;MQHKVLGCISKKKYDIFEKMILSHKAALSSRTIVIWGAGVLGIQFSMVLKKFCDKEFFFCDNDPQKWGKTKMETKILSPQALENKSSEFFIFLAIEEALDCALQIQNMGYKNGCDWCNLDDEVQKNFVLNFTENTDAECLVFADCISENVSIEDAEDGSIGDNLNLNCSTKIVSLNGLYMRAYYNLLAVLSAKMKNLKTVMFLIDLSTFAPRVHLLKGNQHANLMKLVFGREGTLEEEQRQFLQETEKRSNTLAFEGVANIRNDSASEVQIELAKKVYTKLNYMYTWDEYSESVVYLERILQICAEQHIKLMFVLMPINYILAKRYFGEQFTEKYGAILSHLNDHLKKPCVKTIDLSFLLQEKDFISITNTSEGIRASGRTETVRAIFDAINLEEDG
;
A
#
# COMPACT_ATOMS: atom_id res chain seq x y z
N MET A 1 -23.10 3.25 1.52
CA MET A 1 -22.29 2.21 0.84
C MET A 1 -21.03 2.79 0.16
N GLN A 2 -21.07 4.00 -0.40
CA GLN A 2 -19.92 4.72 -1.01
C GLN A 2 -18.73 4.92 -0.06
N HIS A 3 -18.97 5.15 1.24
CA HIS A 3 -17.92 5.33 2.24
C HIS A 3 -17.02 4.11 2.46
N LYS A 4 -17.49 2.90 2.14
CA LYS A 4 -16.74 1.66 2.39
C LYS A 4 -15.56 1.43 1.45
N VAL A 5 -15.61 1.96 0.21
CA VAL A 5 -14.53 1.79 -0.78
C VAL A 5 -13.29 2.63 -0.42
N LEU A 6 -13.51 3.79 0.19
CA LEU A 6 -12.47 4.77 0.51
C LEU A 6 -12.02 4.70 1.97
N GLY A 7 -12.69 3.89 2.79
CA GLY A 7 -12.39 3.71 4.20
C GLY A 7 -11.19 2.80 4.50
N CYS A 8 -10.51 2.30 3.48
CA CYS A 8 -9.31 1.48 3.61
C CYS A 8 -8.07 2.32 3.29
N ILE A 9 -7.10 2.34 4.19
CA ILE A 9 -5.87 3.15 4.10
C ILE A 9 -4.70 2.34 4.65
N SER A 10 -3.48 2.56 4.13
CA SER A 10 -2.28 2.05 4.77
C SER A 10 -2.17 2.60 6.19
N LYS A 11 -1.87 1.77 7.17
CA LYS A 11 -1.71 2.18 8.57
C LYS A 11 -0.67 3.30 8.73
N LYS A 12 0.44 3.20 7.98
CA LYS A 12 1.46 4.25 7.98
C LYS A 12 0.94 5.59 7.48
N LYS A 13 0.13 5.60 6.41
CA LYS A 13 -0.54 6.83 5.96
C LYS A 13 -1.50 7.38 7.01
N TYR A 14 -2.26 6.51 7.68
CA TYR A 14 -3.14 6.91 8.76
C TYR A 14 -2.37 7.63 9.87
N ASP A 15 -1.29 7.02 10.36
CA ASP A 15 -0.46 7.60 11.44
C ASP A 15 0.16 8.94 11.05
N ILE A 16 0.61 9.07 9.79
CA ILE A 16 1.15 10.32 9.28
C ILE A 16 0.06 11.40 9.25
N PHE A 17 -1.14 11.06 8.77
CA PHE A 17 -2.27 11.99 8.72
C PHE A 17 -2.70 12.43 10.12
N GLU A 18 -2.82 11.50 11.07
CA GLU A 18 -3.09 11.80 12.48
C GLU A 18 -2.03 12.76 13.03
N LYS A 19 -0.74 12.42 12.89
CA LYS A 19 0.35 13.27 13.35
C LYS A 19 0.31 14.67 12.75
N MET A 20 0.01 14.79 11.45
CA MET A 20 -0.10 16.09 10.79
C MET A 20 -1.29 16.89 11.31
N ILE A 21 -2.43 16.28 11.52
CA ILE A 21 -3.61 16.93 12.11
C ILE A 21 -3.28 17.45 13.51
N LEU A 22 -2.68 16.61 14.35
CA LEU A 22 -2.34 16.97 15.73
C LEU A 22 -1.27 18.05 15.79
N SER A 23 -0.26 18.02 14.92
CA SER A 23 0.81 19.04 14.88
C SER A 23 0.32 20.42 14.44
N HIS A 24 -0.77 20.50 13.70
CA HIS A 24 -1.37 21.76 13.22
C HIS A 24 -2.62 22.19 14.00
N LYS A 25 -2.91 21.57 15.15
CA LYS A 25 -4.13 21.79 15.94
C LYS A 25 -4.42 23.29 16.22
N ALA A 26 -3.40 24.10 16.48
CA ALA A 26 -3.56 25.54 16.72
C ALA A 26 -4.06 26.27 15.47
N ALA A 27 -3.48 25.98 14.30
CA ALA A 27 -3.93 26.55 13.03
C ALA A 27 -5.35 26.09 12.66
N LEU A 28 -5.64 24.79 12.87
CA LEU A 28 -6.96 24.21 12.63
C LEU A 28 -8.02 24.79 13.56
N SER A 29 -7.67 25.21 14.77
CA SER A 29 -8.61 25.85 15.72
C SER A 29 -9.00 27.26 15.28
N SER A 30 -8.11 28.00 14.64
CA SER A 30 -8.31 29.42 14.30
C SER A 30 -8.72 29.70 12.86
N ARG A 31 -8.47 28.77 11.94
CA ARG A 31 -8.72 28.93 10.49
C ARG A 31 -9.68 27.89 9.95
N THR A 32 -10.26 28.20 8.78
CA THR A 32 -11.06 27.26 7.99
C THR A 32 -10.14 26.26 7.29
N ILE A 33 -10.48 24.98 7.34
CA ILE A 33 -9.67 23.92 6.77
C ILE A 33 -10.02 23.73 5.30
N VAL A 34 -9.00 23.63 4.45
CA VAL A 34 -9.14 23.28 3.04
C VAL A 34 -8.28 22.07 2.70
N ILE A 35 -8.88 21.07 2.06
CA ILE A 35 -8.17 19.91 1.50
C ILE A 35 -8.06 20.15 -0.01
N TRP A 36 -6.85 20.49 -0.49
CA TRP A 36 -6.60 20.71 -1.91
C TRP A 36 -6.28 19.39 -2.60
N GLY A 37 -7.22 18.93 -3.41
CA GLY A 37 -7.28 17.62 -4.05
C GLY A 37 -8.52 16.85 -3.58
N ALA A 38 -9.59 16.86 -4.41
CA ALA A 38 -10.80 16.09 -4.15
C ALA A 38 -10.73 14.64 -4.71
N GLY A 39 -9.52 14.08 -4.80
CA GLY A 39 -9.22 12.71 -5.21
C GLY A 39 -9.19 11.73 -4.04
N VAL A 40 -8.66 10.53 -4.29
CA VAL A 40 -8.61 9.44 -3.29
C VAL A 40 -7.85 9.86 -2.03
N LEU A 41 -6.66 10.48 -2.19
CA LEU A 41 -5.83 10.92 -1.06
C LEU A 41 -6.56 11.95 -0.18
N GLY A 42 -7.19 12.96 -0.82
CA GLY A 42 -7.96 13.98 -0.09
C GLY A 42 -9.18 13.42 0.63
N ILE A 43 -9.85 12.44 0.03
CA ILE A 43 -10.99 11.78 0.67
C ILE A 43 -10.53 10.95 1.87
N GLN A 44 -9.49 10.14 1.72
CA GLN A 44 -8.92 9.38 2.83
C GLN A 44 -8.48 10.30 3.97
N PHE A 45 -7.78 11.38 3.65
CA PHE A 45 -7.40 12.39 4.64
C PHE A 45 -8.63 13.03 5.33
N SER A 46 -9.67 13.37 4.58
CA SER A 46 -10.89 13.96 5.13
C SER A 46 -11.60 13.03 6.12
N MET A 47 -11.57 11.72 5.87
CA MET A 47 -12.15 10.74 6.78
C MET A 47 -11.34 10.64 8.08
N VAL A 48 -10.01 10.66 7.99
CA VAL A 48 -9.13 10.71 9.18
C VAL A 48 -9.34 12.03 9.92
N LEU A 49 -9.37 13.16 9.21
CA LEU A 49 -9.59 14.49 9.80
C LEU A 49 -10.86 14.55 10.64
N LYS A 50 -11.97 13.96 10.16
CA LYS A 50 -13.24 13.90 10.90
C LYS A 50 -13.17 13.15 12.23
N LYS A 51 -12.21 12.25 12.42
CA LYS A 51 -11.99 11.57 13.74
C LYS A 51 -11.37 12.50 14.77
N PHE A 52 -10.58 13.49 14.36
CA PHE A 52 -9.80 14.35 15.24
C PHE A 52 -10.28 15.80 15.28
N CYS A 53 -11.18 16.20 14.37
CA CYS A 53 -11.63 17.56 14.22
C CYS A 53 -13.09 17.61 13.77
N ASP A 54 -13.98 18.18 14.62
CA ASP A 54 -15.40 18.36 14.33
C ASP A 54 -15.70 19.60 13.48
N LYS A 55 -14.66 20.34 13.04
CA LYS A 55 -14.84 21.52 12.22
C LYS A 55 -15.24 21.17 10.79
N GLU A 56 -16.07 22.02 10.23
CA GLU A 56 -16.32 22.02 8.79
C GLU A 56 -15.05 22.32 8.01
N PHE A 57 -14.89 21.65 6.86
CA PHE A 57 -13.81 21.87 5.93
C PHE A 57 -14.36 21.94 4.50
N PHE A 58 -13.54 22.40 3.58
CA PHE A 58 -13.84 22.42 2.15
C PHE A 58 -12.83 21.59 1.39
N PHE A 59 -13.23 21.03 0.26
CA PHE A 59 -12.28 20.62 -0.75
C PHE A 59 -11.93 21.80 -1.66
N CYS A 60 -10.74 21.78 -2.26
CA CYS A 60 -10.34 22.59 -3.39
C CYS A 60 -9.80 21.68 -4.49
N ASP A 61 -10.06 22.00 -5.75
CA ASP A 61 -9.57 21.21 -6.88
C ASP A 61 -9.31 22.13 -8.08
N ASN A 62 -8.27 21.79 -8.87
CA ASN A 62 -7.93 22.55 -10.08
C ASN A 62 -8.86 22.24 -11.26
N ASP A 63 -9.63 21.16 -11.20
CA ASP A 63 -10.60 20.79 -12.23
C ASP A 63 -11.87 21.65 -12.14
N PRO A 64 -12.12 22.57 -13.11
CA PRO A 64 -13.28 23.43 -13.10
C PRO A 64 -14.61 22.66 -13.09
N GLN A 65 -14.63 21.44 -13.61
CA GLN A 65 -15.84 20.63 -13.66
C GLN A 65 -16.31 20.17 -12.27
N LYS A 66 -15.45 20.24 -11.27
CA LYS A 66 -15.76 19.87 -9.87
C LYS A 66 -16.25 21.05 -9.05
N TRP A 67 -15.98 22.29 -9.45
CA TRP A 67 -16.30 23.48 -8.65
C TRP A 67 -17.79 23.63 -8.35
N GLY A 68 -18.09 23.99 -7.12
CA GLY A 68 -19.44 24.14 -6.62
C GLY A 68 -20.20 22.84 -6.37
N LYS A 69 -19.67 21.71 -6.83
CA LYS A 69 -20.20 20.38 -6.49
C LYS A 69 -19.81 19.99 -5.07
N THR A 70 -20.41 18.92 -4.59
CA THR A 70 -20.08 18.33 -3.29
C THR A 70 -19.39 16.98 -3.45
N LYS A 71 -18.46 16.70 -2.57
CA LYS A 71 -17.81 15.40 -2.40
C LYS A 71 -17.92 15.02 -0.94
N MET A 72 -18.48 13.83 -0.62
CA MET A 72 -18.74 13.41 0.76
C MET A 72 -19.47 14.51 1.57
N GLU A 73 -20.53 15.12 0.98
CA GLU A 73 -21.32 16.22 1.54
C GLU A 73 -20.56 17.54 1.73
N THR A 74 -19.30 17.58 1.34
CA THR A 74 -18.40 18.74 1.49
C THR A 74 -18.22 19.46 0.16
N LYS A 75 -18.38 20.79 0.15
CA LYS A 75 -18.29 21.64 -1.04
C LYS A 75 -16.87 21.69 -1.60
N ILE A 76 -16.76 21.69 -2.93
CA ILE A 76 -15.49 21.85 -3.65
C ILE A 76 -15.37 23.31 -4.11
N LEU A 77 -14.35 24.00 -3.63
CA LEU A 77 -14.00 25.37 -3.98
C LEU A 77 -13.12 25.42 -5.22
N SER A 78 -13.14 26.53 -5.93
CA SER A 78 -12.10 26.85 -6.91
C SER A 78 -10.86 27.41 -6.21
N PRO A 79 -9.64 27.30 -6.81
CA PRO A 79 -8.44 27.95 -6.30
C PRO A 79 -8.59 29.46 -6.06
N GLN A 80 -9.32 30.15 -6.95
CA GLN A 80 -9.56 31.60 -6.85
C GLN A 80 -10.30 32.01 -5.56
N ALA A 81 -11.10 31.10 -4.99
CA ALA A 81 -11.78 31.36 -3.73
C ALA A 81 -10.83 31.52 -2.53
N LEU A 82 -9.57 31.04 -2.68
CA LEU A 82 -8.53 31.06 -1.64
C LEU A 82 -7.52 32.21 -1.81
N GLU A 83 -7.55 32.93 -2.95
CA GLU A 83 -6.56 33.97 -3.22
C GLU A 83 -6.58 35.08 -2.16
N ASN A 84 -5.38 35.45 -1.69
CA ASN A 84 -5.17 36.50 -0.67
C ASN A 84 -5.87 36.29 0.68
N LYS A 85 -6.12 35.00 1.04
CA LYS A 85 -6.85 34.63 2.26
C LYS A 85 -6.04 33.69 3.17
N SER A 86 -4.72 33.80 3.19
CA SER A 86 -3.86 32.93 4.01
C SER A 86 -4.12 33.04 5.51
N SER A 87 -4.67 34.16 6.00
CA SER A 87 -5.11 34.31 7.38
C SER A 87 -6.42 33.59 7.70
N GLU A 88 -7.26 33.30 6.70
CA GLU A 88 -8.59 32.68 6.86
C GLU A 88 -8.52 31.15 6.71
N PHE A 89 -7.63 30.65 5.85
CA PHE A 89 -7.56 29.23 5.47
C PHE A 89 -6.25 28.58 5.88
N PHE A 90 -6.34 27.31 6.27
CA PHE A 90 -5.21 26.39 6.37
C PHE A 90 -5.39 25.27 5.33
N ILE A 91 -4.37 25.00 4.51
CA ILE A 91 -4.48 24.10 3.37
C ILE A 91 -3.68 22.81 3.62
N PHE A 92 -4.35 21.67 3.50
CA PHE A 92 -3.69 20.36 3.32
C PHE A 92 -3.65 20.03 1.82
N LEU A 93 -2.46 19.99 1.23
CA LEU A 93 -2.29 19.59 -0.16
C LEU A 93 -2.28 18.07 -0.25
N ALA A 94 -3.35 17.51 -0.83
CA ALA A 94 -3.65 16.08 -0.89
C ALA A 94 -3.61 15.55 -2.33
N ILE A 95 -2.47 15.77 -3.00
CA ILE A 95 -2.23 15.38 -4.40
C ILE A 95 -0.85 14.71 -4.45
N GLU A 96 -0.77 13.56 -5.11
CA GLU A 96 0.51 12.92 -5.40
C GLU A 96 1.24 13.73 -6.50
N GLU A 97 2.57 13.91 -6.35
CA GLU A 97 3.40 14.68 -7.29
C GLU A 97 2.90 16.14 -7.53
N ALA A 98 2.60 16.83 -6.47
CA ALA A 98 1.86 18.09 -6.43
C ALA A 98 2.71 19.36 -6.63
N LEU A 99 3.86 19.32 -7.32
CA LEU A 99 4.77 20.46 -7.44
C LEU A 99 4.05 21.72 -8.01
N ASP A 100 3.29 21.56 -9.07
CA ASP A 100 2.57 22.68 -9.69
C ASP A 100 1.53 23.29 -8.76
N CYS A 101 0.80 22.44 -8.01
CA CYS A 101 -0.17 22.90 -7.02
C CYS A 101 0.53 23.57 -5.82
N ALA A 102 1.66 23.07 -5.38
CA ALA A 102 2.48 23.67 -4.33
C ALA A 102 2.95 25.07 -4.72
N LEU A 103 3.46 25.24 -5.95
CA LEU A 103 3.85 26.54 -6.49
C LEU A 103 2.65 27.48 -6.62
N GLN A 104 1.49 26.98 -7.04
CA GLN A 104 0.26 27.75 -7.11
C GLN A 104 -0.14 28.29 -5.72
N ILE A 105 -0.13 27.46 -4.69
CA ILE A 105 -0.44 27.83 -3.31
C ILE A 105 0.53 28.91 -2.80
N GLN A 106 1.84 28.75 -3.07
CA GLN A 106 2.85 29.75 -2.70
C GLN A 106 2.64 31.09 -3.42
N ASN A 107 2.33 31.06 -4.72
CA ASN A 107 2.03 32.27 -5.50
C ASN A 107 0.79 33.01 -5.02
N MET A 108 -0.16 32.30 -4.37
CA MET A 108 -1.34 32.89 -3.72
C MET A 108 -1.01 33.50 -2.34
N GLY A 109 0.27 33.51 -1.91
CA GLY A 109 0.74 34.12 -0.67
C GLY A 109 0.72 33.24 0.57
N TYR A 110 0.48 31.93 0.42
CA TYR A 110 0.51 30.98 1.54
C TYR A 110 1.94 30.50 1.82
N LYS A 111 2.33 30.44 3.09
CA LYS A 111 3.65 29.99 3.54
C LYS A 111 3.64 28.52 3.93
N ASN A 112 4.55 27.73 3.34
CA ASN A 112 4.73 26.32 3.69
C ASN A 112 5.07 26.13 5.18
N GLY A 113 4.45 25.13 5.79
CA GLY A 113 4.61 24.84 7.21
C GLY A 113 3.83 25.77 8.16
N CYS A 114 3.38 26.94 7.69
CA CYS A 114 2.58 27.91 8.47
C CYS A 114 1.11 27.95 8.04
N ASP A 115 0.86 27.96 6.74
CA ASP A 115 -0.46 28.16 6.16
C ASP A 115 -0.91 26.95 5.36
N TRP A 116 0.02 26.09 4.97
CA TRP A 116 -0.26 24.85 4.28
C TRP A 116 0.84 23.81 4.52
N CYS A 117 0.50 22.54 4.26
CA CYS A 117 1.45 21.43 4.26
C CYS A 117 1.08 20.42 3.16
N ASN A 118 2.10 19.67 2.68
CA ASN A 118 1.94 18.64 1.66
C ASN A 118 1.88 17.27 2.32
N LEU A 119 0.77 16.55 2.13
CA LEU A 119 0.58 15.23 2.70
C LEU A 119 1.48 14.18 2.05
N ASP A 120 1.69 14.29 0.73
CA ASP A 120 2.50 13.32 0.00
C ASP A 120 3.98 13.42 0.36
N ASP A 121 4.51 14.64 0.50
CA ASP A 121 5.90 14.87 0.93
C ASP A 121 6.18 14.22 2.29
N GLU A 122 5.27 14.33 3.25
CA GLU A 122 5.43 13.71 4.56
C GLU A 122 5.34 12.17 4.51
N VAL A 123 4.49 11.62 3.65
CA VAL A 123 4.42 10.17 3.41
C VAL A 123 5.73 9.66 2.80
N GLN A 124 6.23 10.33 1.76
CA GLN A 124 7.50 9.97 1.11
C GLN A 124 8.69 10.09 2.06
N LYS A 125 8.78 11.18 2.81
CA LYS A 125 9.84 11.41 3.79
C LYS A 125 9.85 10.32 4.87
N ASN A 126 8.69 9.97 5.43
CA ASN A 126 8.61 8.91 6.44
C ASN A 126 9.02 7.56 5.89
N PHE A 127 8.63 7.23 4.65
CA PHE A 127 9.06 5.97 4.04
C PHE A 127 10.59 5.92 3.88
N VAL A 128 11.21 7.00 3.39
CA VAL A 128 12.66 7.04 3.20
C VAL A 128 13.39 6.95 4.54
N LEU A 129 12.89 7.60 5.59
CA LEU A 129 13.45 7.48 6.94
C LEU A 129 13.34 6.03 7.44
N ASN A 130 12.18 5.42 7.34
CA ASN A 130 11.99 4.02 7.73
C ASN A 130 12.91 3.07 6.96
N PHE A 131 13.16 3.34 5.67
CA PHE A 131 14.06 2.53 4.88
C PHE A 131 15.53 2.67 5.34
N THR A 132 15.95 3.87 5.74
CA THR A 132 17.35 4.16 6.13
C THR A 132 17.65 3.86 7.59
N GLU A 133 16.66 3.86 8.46
CA GLU A 133 16.81 3.62 9.90
C GLU A 133 16.74 2.11 10.25
N ASN A 134 17.13 1.78 11.49
CA ASN A 134 17.07 0.42 12.06
C ASN A 134 17.75 -0.65 11.19
N THR A 135 18.98 -0.38 10.78
CA THR A 135 19.80 -1.33 10.00
C THR A 135 20.44 -2.44 10.84
N ASP A 136 20.30 -2.37 12.16
CA ASP A 136 20.82 -3.39 13.10
C ASP A 136 19.81 -4.53 13.36
N ALA A 137 18.64 -4.47 12.75
CA ALA A 137 17.60 -5.49 12.91
C ALA A 137 18.07 -6.86 12.39
N GLU A 138 17.63 -7.92 13.08
CA GLU A 138 17.91 -9.31 12.71
C GLU A 138 16.88 -9.88 11.73
N CYS A 139 15.69 -9.30 11.70
CA CYS A 139 14.61 -9.72 10.80
C CYS A 139 14.17 -8.56 9.92
N LEU A 140 14.04 -8.81 8.62
CA LEU A 140 13.46 -7.90 7.63
C LEU A 140 12.13 -8.44 7.16
N VAL A 141 11.06 -7.68 7.37
CA VAL A 141 9.71 -8.04 6.90
C VAL A 141 9.33 -7.14 5.74
N PHE A 142 9.03 -7.74 4.60
CA PHE A 142 8.40 -7.07 3.48
C PHE A 142 6.89 -7.27 3.55
N ALA A 143 6.16 -6.17 3.54
CA ALA A 143 4.72 -6.14 3.63
C ALA A 143 4.12 -5.34 2.48
N ASP A 144 2.92 -5.70 2.05
CA ASP A 144 2.17 -4.98 1.02
C ASP A 144 0.80 -4.52 1.54
N CYS A 145 -0.10 -4.17 0.63
CA CYS A 145 -1.42 -3.67 0.98
C CYS A 145 -2.26 -4.65 1.81
N ILE A 146 -2.04 -5.96 1.70
CA ILE A 146 -2.80 -6.96 2.45
C ILE A 146 -2.50 -6.87 3.94
N SER A 147 -1.23 -6.71 4.28
CA SER A 147 -0.74 -6.67 5.65
C SER A 147 -0.79 -5.28 6.28
N GLU A 148 -0.80 -4.22 5.45
CA GLU A 148 -0.70 -2.83 5.91
C GLU A 148 -2.00 -2.05 5.89
N ASN A 149 -2.96 -2.43 5.02
CA ASN A 149 -4.20 -1.69 4.93
C ASN A 149 -5.13 -2.02 6.09
N VAL A 150 -5.65 -0.97 6.69
CA VAL A 150 -6.62 -1.00 7.78
C VAL A 150 -7.88 -0.23 7.39
N SER A 151 -9.01 -0.49 8.04
CA SER A 151 -10.13 0.44 7.99
C SER A 151 -9.78 1.68 8.79
N ILE A 152 -10.20 2.86 8.32
CA ILE A 152 -10.07 4.09 9.09
C ILE A 152 -10.84 3.98 10.43
N GLU A 153 -11.90 3.16 10.48
CA GLU A 153 -12.70 2.93 11.69
C GLU A 153 -11.93 2.15 12.77
N ASP A 154 -11.08 1.19 12.37
CA ASP A 154 -10.33 0.30 13.27
C ASP A 154 -8.80 0.42 13.12
N ALA A 155 -8.34 1.56 12.63
CA ALA A 155 -6.91 1.79 12.39
C ALA A 155 -6.06 1.79 13.68
N GLU A 156 -6.68 2.10 14.82
CA GLU A 156 -6.03 2.11 16.13
C GLU A 156 -5.60 0.70 16.58
N ASP A 157 -6.25 -0.35 16.07
CA ASP A 157 -5.86 -1.74 16.34
C ASP A 157 -4.59 -2.19 15.58
N GLY A 158 -3.96 -1.30 14.84
CA GLY A 158 -2.74 -1.57 14.08
C GLY A 158 -2.94 -2.40 12.80
N SER A 159 -1.93 -2.44 11.96
CA SER A 159 -1.83 -3.36 10.82
C SER A 159 -1.34 -4.74 11.27
N ILE A 160 -1.32 -5.72 10.35
CA ILE A 160 -0.68 -7.02 10.62
C ILE A 160 0.81 -6.80 10.88
N GLY A 161 1.47 -5.93 10.08
CA GLY A 161 2.86 -5.58 10.29
C GLY A 161 3.13 -5.01 11.68
N ASP A 162 2.31 -4.05 12.15
CA ASP A 162 2.48 -3.43 13.48
C ASP A 162 2.30 -4.45 14.62
N ASN A 163 1.41 -5.42 14.45
CA ASN A 163 1.10 -6.44 15.46
C ASN A 163 2.05 -7.64 15.38
N LEU A 164 2.92 -7.70 14.37
CA LEU A 164 3.89 -8.78 14.20
C LEU A 164 5.09 -8.55 15.14
N ASN A 165 4.94 -8.95 16.39
CA ASN A 165 6.01 -8.87 17.39
C ASN A 165 6.83 -10.17 17.38
N LEU A 166 7.81 -10.25 16.47
CA LEU A 166 8.76 -11.35 16.43
C LEU A 166 9.73 -11.25 17.63
N ASN A 167 10.15 -12.40 18.17
CA ASN A 167 11.10 -12.46 19.30
C ASN A 167 12.53 -11.98 18.93
N CYS A 168 12.65 -11.10 17.95
CA CYS A 168 13.90 -10.52 17.48
C CYS A 168 13.70 -9.07 17.02
N SER A 169 14.81 -8.33 16.93
CA SER A 169 14.78 -6.97 16.37
C SER A 169 14.31 -7.01 14.91
N THR A 170 13.20 -6.35 14.60
CA THR A 170 12.51 -6.43 13.31
C THR A 170 12.47 -5.07 12.62
N LYS A 171 12.79 -5.06 11.33
CA LYS A 171 12.57 -3.96 10.40
C LYS A 171 11.44 -4.31 9.44
N ILE A 172 10.42 -3.45 9.37
CA ILE A 172 9.29 -3.63 8.46
C ILE A 172 9.38 -2.61 7.32
N VAL A 173 9.47 -3.12 6.11
CA VAL A 173 9.39 -2.33 4.87
C VAL A 173 8.07 -2.62 4.20
N SER A 174 7.17 -1.64 4.25
CA SER A 174 5.82 -1.79 3.75
C SER A 174 5.54 -0.75 2.68
N LEU A 175 5.04 -1.22 1.54
CA LEU A 175 4.65 -0.36 0.43
C LEU A 175 3.62 -1.07 -0.44
N ASN A 176 2.49 -0.42 -0.67
CA ASN A 176 1.38 -0.99 -1.44
C ASN A 176 1.78 -1.24 -2.90
N GLY A 177 1.48 -2.44 -3.41
CA GLY A 177 1.68 -2.77 -4.82
C GLY A 177 3.13 -3.10 -5.19
N LEU A 178 3.94 -3.54 -4.24
CA LEU A 178 5.26 -4.09 -4.54
C LEU A 178 5.13 -5.44 -5.27
N TYR A 179 6.10 -5.72 -6.10
CA TYR A 179 6.23 -6.97 -6.86
C TYR A 179 7.66 -7.51 -6.77
N MET A 180 7.89 -8.75 -7.19
CA MET A 180 9.13 -9.47 -6.92
C MET A 180 10.40 -8.71 -7.33
N ARG A 181 10.40 -7.99 -8.47
CA ARG A 181 11.55 -7.19 -8.88
C ARG A 181 11.81 -6.01 -7.94
N ALA A 182 10.76 -5.36 -7.45
CA ALA A 182 10.89 -4.29 -6.46
C ALA A 182 11.42 -4.84 -5.13
N TYR A 183 10.87 -5.96 -4.66
CA TYR A 183 11.37 -6.64 -3.46
C TYR A 183 12.85 -7.04 -3.59
N TYR A 184 13.25 -7.59 -4.75
CA TYR A 184 14.65 -7.93 -5.02
C TYR A 184 15.56 -6.70 -4.87
N ASN A 185 15.22 -5.59 -5.53
CA ASN A 185 16.04 -4.38 -5.49
C ASN A 185 16.14 -3.77 -4.08
N LEU A 186 15.03 -3.77 -3.32
CA LEU A 186 15.02 -3.31 -1.93
C LEU A 186 15.82 -4.26 -1.03
N LEU A 187 15.69 -5.58 -1.21
CA LEU A 187 16.45 -6.58 -0.46
C LEU A 187 17.95 -6.45 -0.74
N ALA A 188 18.36 -6.30 -1.99
CA ALA A 188 19.77 -6.15 -2.37
C ALA A 188 20.44 -4.96 -1.64
N VAL A 189 19.74 -3.82 -1.55
CA VAL A 189 20.23 -2.65 -0.82
C VAL A 189 20.26 -2.90 0.69
N LEU A 190 19.18 -3.46 1.24
CA LEU A 190 19.06 -3.65 2.70
C LEU A 190 19.99 -4.75 3.21
N SER A 191 20.10 -5.87 2.52
CA SER A 191 20.98 -6.98 2.95
C SER A 191 22.45 -6.56 3.01
N ALA A 192 22.87 -5.67 2.12
CA ALA A 192 24.23 -5.11 2.16
C ALA A 192 24.50 -4.21 3.38
N LYS A 193 23.44 -3.62 3.96
CA LYS A 193 23.51 -2.69 5.10
C LYS A 193 23.25 -3.35 6.45
N MET A 194 22.33 -4.32 6.47
CA MET A 194 21.86 -4.98 7.68
C MET A 194 22.81 -6.12 8.07
N LYS A 195 23.91 -5.78 8.75
CA LYS A 195 24.97 -6.75 9.12
C LYS A 195 24.48 -7.88 10.02
N ASN A 196 23.39 -7.67 10.75
CA ASN A 196 22.83 -8.64 11.68
C ASN A 196 21.64 -9.40 11.09
N LEU A 197 21.33 -9.23 9.79
CA LEU A 197 20.18 -9.83 9.14
C LEU A 197 20.29 -11.35 9.11
N LYS A 198 19.35 -12.04 9.76
CA LYS A 198 19.27 -13.49 9.85
C LYS A 198 18.05 -14.06 9.11
N THR A 199 16.99 -13.26 9.05
CA THR A 199 15.69 -13.70 8.50
C THR A 199 15.09 -12.62 7.62
N VAL A 200 14.57 -13.04 6.48
CA VAL A 200 13.71 -12.20 5.61
C VAL A 200 12.35 -12.85 5.53
N MET A 201 11.29 -12.08 5.78
CA MET A 201 9.90 -12.54 5.71
C MET A 201 9.14 -11.73 4.66
N PHE A 202 8.41 -12.42 3.79
CA PHE A 202 7.49 -11.81 2.84
C PHE A 202 6.05 -12.10 3.23
N LEU A 203 5.28 -11.05 3.51
CA LEU A 203 3.83 -11.10 3.74
C LEU A 203 3.14 -10.77 2.41
N ILE A 204 2.87 -11.77 1.60
CA ILE A 204 2.37 -11.63 0.22
C ILE A 204 1.20 -12.55 -0.06
N ASP A 205 0.56 -12.37 -1.21
CA ASP A 205 -0.39 -13.33 -1.76
C ASP A 205 0.01 -13.76 -3.20
N LEU A 206 -0.72 -14.68 -3.77
CA LEU A 206 -0.43 -15.17 -5.13
C LEU A 206 -0.60 -14.09 -6.20
N SER A 207 -1.29 -12.97 -5.92
CA SER A 207 -1.40 -11.85 -6.86
C SER A 207 -0.05 -11.19 -7.15
N THR A 208 0.92 -11.33 -6.26
CA THR A 208 2.30 -10.84 -6.44
C THR A 208 2.99 -11.46 -7.66
N PHE A 209 2.56 -12.67 -8.05
CA PHE A 209 3.08 -13.40 -9.22
C PHE A 209 2.21 -13.25 -10.46
N ALA A 210 1.05 -12.58 -10.35
CA ALA A 210 0.13 -12.45 -11.46
C ALA A 210 0.73 -11.59 -12.59
N PRO A 211 0.54 -11.96 -13.86
CA PRO A 211 1.06 -11.20 -15.01
C PRO A 211 0.61 -9.73 -15.03
N ARG A 212 -0.53 -9.43 -14.39
CA ARG A 212 -1.04 -8.06 -14.29
C ARG A 212 -0.12 -7.10 -13.55
N VAL A 213 0.78 -7.59 -12.71
CA VAL A 213 1.77 -6.75 -12.02
C VAL A 213 2.61 -5.96 -13.03
N HIS A 214 2.88 -6.57 -14.21
CA HIS A 214 3.54 -5.89 -15.31
C HIS A 214 2.65 -4.85 -16.01
N LEU A 215 1.35 -4.91 -15.76
CA LEU A 215 0.36 -3.99 -16.32
C LEU A 215 0.08 -2.79 -15.41
N LEU A 216 0.53 -2.83 -14.17
CA LEU A 216 0.44 -1.69 -13.27
C LEU A 216 1.33 -0.55 -13.76
N LYS A 217 0.92 0.70 -13.48
CA LYS A 217 1.81 1.84 -13.67
C LYS A 217 3.10 1.55 -12.92
N GLY A 218 4.15 1.30 -13.66
CA GLY A 218 5.45 1.02 -13.08
C GLY A 218 6.03 2.17 -12.27
N ASN A 219 5.49 3.37 -12.42
CA ASN A 219 5.90 4.56 -11.69
C ASN A 219 5.18 4.76 -10.35
N GLN A 220 4.27 3.85 -9.92
CA GLN A 220 3.52 4.02 -8.68
C GLN A 220 4.39 4.41 -7.49
N HIS A 221 5.67 4.01 -7.49
CA HIS A 221 6.65 4.36 -6.47
C HIS A 221 8.00 4.81 -7.06
N ALA A 222 8.05 5.20 -8.32
CA ALA A 222 9.30 5.53 -9.00
C ALA A 222 10.09 6.63 -8.29
N ASN A 223 9.42 7.71 -7.88
CA ASN A 223 10.07 8.81 -7.15
C ASN A 223 10.60 8.36 -5.79
N LEU A 224 9.82 7.54 -5.09
CA LEU A 224 10.24 6.98 -3.82
C LEU A 224 11.44 6.04 -3.96
N MET A 225 11.42 5.16 -4.97
CA MET A 225 12.55 4.29 -5.28
C MET A 225 13.79 5.08 -5.70
N LYS A 226 13.65 6.17 -6.46
CA LYS A 226 14.74 7.09 -6.77
C LYS A 226 15.35 7.71 -5.50
N LEU A 227 14.50 8.14 -4.56
CA LEU A 227 14.98 8.69 -3.28
C LEU A 227 15.71 7.64 -2.44
N VAL A 228 15.22 6.40 -2.43
CA VAL A 228 15.86 5.29 -1.72
C VAL A 228 17.20 4.93 -2.36
N PHE A 229 17.22 4.64 -3.66
CA PHE A 229 18.43 4.20 -4.36
C PHE A 229 19.44 5.34 -4.59
N GLY A 230 18.98 6.56 -4.85
CA GLY A 230 19.85 7.72 -5.10
C GLY A 230 20.67 8.16 -3.87
N ARG A 231 20.23 7.82 -2.66
CA ARG A 231 21.00 8.08 -1.42
C ARG A 231 22.19 7.13 -1.23
N GLU A 232 22.22 6.03 -1.97
CA GLU A 232 23.26 5.00 -1.85
C GLU A 232 24.53 5.30 -2.66
N GLY A 233 24.59 6.40 -3.38
CA GLY A 233 25.74 6.86 -4.15
C GLY A 233 25.80 6.30 -5.57
N THR A 234 26.25 5.08 -5.78
CA THR A 234 26.31 4.47 -7.11
C THR A 234 25.19 3.44 -7.26
N LEU A 235 24.27 3.71 -8.18
CA LEU A 235 23.24 2.74 -8.58
C LEU A 235 23.90 1.58 -9.35
N GLU A 236 23.57 0.35 -8.98
CA GLU A 236 23.89 -0.81 -9.77
C GLU A 236 23.12 -0.80 -11.11
N GLU A 237 23.60 -1.53 -12.11
CA GLU A 237 22.96 -1.57 -13.44
C GLU A 237 21.51 -2.03 -13.37
N GLU A 238 21.19 -3.05 -12.56
CA GLU A 238 19.83 -3.52 -12.35
C GLU A 238 18.92 -2.43 -11.79
N GLN A 239 19.39 -1.65 -10.82
CA GLN A 239 18.60 -0.57 -10.21
C GLN A 239 18.36 0.57 -11.23
N ARG A 240 19.35 0.90 -12.05
CA ARG A 240 19.19 1.87 -13.15
C ARG A 240 18.16 1.40 -14.16
N GLN A 241 18.24 0.16 -14.60
CA GLN A 241 17.26 -0.44 -15.52
C GLN A 241 15.86 -0.46 -14.93
N PHE A 242 15.74 -0.89 -13.67
CA PHE A 242 14.47 -0.89 -12.93
C PHE A 242 13.81 0.50 -12.92
N LEU A 243 14.55 1.56 -12.57
CA LEU A 243 14.04 2.93 -12.54
C LEU A 243 13.65 3.42 -13.94
N GLN A 244 14.45 3.14 -14.97
CA GLN A 244 14.15 3.53 -16.35
C GLN A 244 12.90 2.84 -16.90
N GLU A 245 12.70 1.57 -16.58
CA GLU A 245 11.54 0.81 -17.02
C GLU A 245 10.27 1.22 -16.26
N THR A 246 10.37 1.50 -14.98
CA THR A 246 9.22 1.98 -14.18
C THR A 246 8.70 3.32 -14.69
N GLU A 247 9.54 4.19 -15.21
CA GLU A 247 9.13 5.45 -15.84
C GLU A 247 8.38 5.27 -17.17
N LYS A 248 8.65 4.20 -17.90
CA LYS A 248 8.09 3.96 -19.23
C LYS A 248 6.78 3.17 -19.22
N ARG A 249 6.44 2.51 -18.10
CA ARG A 249 5.23 1.68 -18.02
C ARG A 249 3.97 2.55 -18.02
N SER A 250 3.04 2.28 -18.93
CA SER A 250 1.74 2.93 -19.01
C SER A 250 0.66 2.06 -18.38
N ASN A 251 -0.45 2.68 -17.95
CA ASN A 251 -1.65 1.96 -17.58
C ASN A 251 -2.21 1.19 -18.77
N THR A 252 -2.68 -0.03 -18.53
CA THR A 252 -3.46 -0.76 -19.51
C THR A 252 -4.95 -0.52 -19.32
N LEU A 253 -5.72 -0.63 -20.39
CA LEU A 253 -7.17 -0.46 -20.40
C LEU A 253 -7.89 -1.36 -19.38
N ALA A 254 -7.37 -2.57 -19.11
CA ALA A 254 -7.95 -3.47 -18.12
C ALA A 254 -7.87 -2.93 -16.71
N PHE A 255 -6.83 -2.17 -16.38
CA PHE A 255 -6.65 -1.56 -15.08
C PHE A 255 -7.45 -0.26 -14.93
N GLU A 256 -7.61 0.51 -16.01
CA GLU A 256 -8.43 1.73 -16.01
C GLU A 256 -9.90 1.42 -15.70
N GLY A 257 -10.45 0.32 -16.22
CA GLY A 257 -11.81 -0.10 -15.91
C GLY A 257 -12.05 -0.35 -14.42
N VAL A 258 -11.05 -0.85 -13.71
CA VAL A 258 -11.09 -1.10 -12.27
C VAL A 258 -10.81 0.15 -11.45
N ALA A 259 -9.91 1.01 -11.90
CA ALA A 259 -9.61 2.29 -11.24
C ALA A 259 -10.83 3.22 -11.25
N ASN A 260 -11.65 3.18 -12.29
CA ASN A 260 -12.87 3.99 -12.40
C ASN A 260 -13.96 3.63 -11.37
N ILE A 261 -13.89 2.46 -10.72
CA ILE A 261 -14.84 2.07 -9.67
C ILE A 261 -14.57 2.81 -8.35
N ARG A 262 -13.40 3.35 -8.19
CA ARG A 262 -13.08 4.26 -7.07
C ARG A 262 -13.80 5.62 -7.20
N ASN A 263 -14.51 5.86 -8.31
CA ASN A 263 -15.37 7.04 -8.46
C ASN A 263 -16.67 6.85 -7.69
N ASP A 264 -17.13 7.90 -7.01
CA ASP A 264 -18.34 7.93 -6.18
C ASP A 264 -19.65 7.61 -6.93
N SER A 265 -19.59 7.52 -8.25
CA SER A 265 -20.71 7.25 -9.14
C SER A 265 -20.83 5.79 -9.57
N ALA A 266 -19.95 4.91 -9.11
CA ALA A 266 -20.01 3.50 -9.49
C ALA A 266 -21.26 2.81 -8.91
N SER A 267 -22.04 2.19 -9.77
CA SER A 267 -23.18 1.37 -9.37
C SER A 267 -22.72 0.07 -8.68
N GLU A 268 -23.63 -0.56 -7.91
CA GLU A 268 -23.35 -1.85 -7.28
C GLU A 268 -22.95 -2.91 -8.33
N VAL A 269 -23.57 -2.90 -9.50
CA VAL A 269 -23.22 -3.81 -10.61
C VAL A 269 -21.79 -3.58 -11.09
N GLN A 270 -21.36 -2.34 -11.20
CA GLN A 270 -19.98 -2.00 -11.60
C GLN A 270 -18.98 -2.45 -10.53
N ILE A 271 -19.30 -2.26 -9.25
CA ILE A 271 -18.48 -2.71 -8.12
C ILE A 271 -18.34 -4.23 -8.14
N GLU A 272 -19.43 -4.98 -8.31
CA GLU A 272 -19.42 -6.44 -8.37
C GLU A 272 -18.66 -6.97 -9.61
N LEU A 273 -18.83 -6.34 -10.76
CA LEU A 273 -18.06 -6.67 -11.96
C LEU A 273 -16.56 -6.48 -11.73
N ALA A 274 -16.18 -5.40 -11.07
CA ALA A 274 -14.78 -5.13 -10.74
C ALA A 274 -14.19 -6.18 -9.82
N LYS A 275 -14.87 -6.54 -8.74
CA LYS A 275 -14.40 -7.60 -7.85
C LYS A 275 -14.15 -8.89 -8.62
N LYS A 276 -15.08 -9.23 -9.52
CA LYS A 276 -14.95 -10.42 -10.36
C LYS A 276 -13.75 -10.34 -11.28
N VAL A 277 -13.53 -9.19 -11.93
CA VAL A 277 -12.38 -8.96 -12.81
C VAL A 277 -11.07 -9.00 -12.01
N TYR A 278 -11.03 -8.36 -10.84
CA TYR A 278 -9.86 -8.38 -9.96
C TYR A 278 -9.51 -9.79 -9.50
N THR A 279 -10.49 -10.54 -9.03
CA THR A 279 -10.29 -11.93 -8.60
C THR A 279 -9.71 -12.77 -9.73
N LYS A 280 -10.24 -12.62 -10.95
CA LYS A 280 -9.74 -13.35 -12.12
C LYS A 280 -8.30 -12.99 -12.45
N LEU A 281 -7.98 -11.70 -12.49
CA LEU A 281 -6.63 -11.22 -12.84
C LEU A 281 -5.59 -11.59 -11.79
N ASN A 282 -5.98 -11.62 -10.51
CA ASN A 282 -5.07 -11.86 -9.41
C ASN A 282 -4.79 -13.34 -9.15
N TYR A 283 -5.78 -14.21 -9.35
CA TYR A 283 -5.72 -15.57 -8.80
C TYR A 283 -6.12 -16.66 -9.79
N MET A 284 -6.45 -16.31 -11.04
CA MET A 284 -6.86 -17.30 -12.06
C MET A 284 -6.00 -17.21 -13.32
N TYR A 285 -4.77 -16.78 -13.19
CA TYR A 285 -3.80 -16.74 -14.26
C TYR A 285 -3.16 -18.12 -14.49
N THR A 286 -2.43 -18.26 -15.60
CA THR A 286 -1.57 -19.41 -15.84
C THR A 286 -0.18 -19.07 -15.38
N TRP A 287 0.40 -19.96 -14.58
CA TRP A 287 1.80 -19.81 -14.12
C TRP A 287 2.75 -19.81 -15.33
N ASP A 288 3.73 -18.93 -15.28
CA ASP A 288 4.76 -18.81 -16.30
C ASP A 288 6.13 -18.80 -15.61
N GLU A 289 6.89 -19.88 -15.83
CA GLU A 289 8.23 -20.08 -15.26
C GLU A 289 9.24 -19.02 -15.69
N TYR A 290 8.98 -18.33 -16.80
CA TYR A 290 9.83 -17.27 -17.34
C TYR A 290 9.31 -15.88 -17.04
N SER A 291 8.25 -15.77 -16.27
CA SER A 291 7.73 -14.46 -15.88
C SER A 291 8.76 -13.68 -15.05
N GLU A 292 8.73 -12.35 -15.15
CA GLU A 292 9.61 -11.47 -14.37
C GLU A 292 9.51 -11.79 -12.87
N SER A 293 8.30 -12.03 -12.36
CA SER A 293 8.09 -12.34 -10.94
C SER A 293 8.81 -13.62 -10.50
N VAL A 294 8.79 -14.67 -11.33
CA VAL A 294 9.50 -15.94 -11.02
C VAL A 294 11.01 -15.77 -11.14
N VAL A 295 11.49 -15.07 -12.15
CA VAL A 295 12.93 -14.78 -12.31
C VAL A 295 13.49 -14.03 -11.10
N TYR A 296 12.75 -13.02 -10.58
CA TYR A 296 13.21 -12.27 -9.41
C TYR A 296 12.97 -13.03 -8.09
N LEU A 297 12.01 -13.94 -8.01
CA LEU A 297 11.89 -14.88 -6.90
C LEU A 297 13.18 -15.73 -6.78
N GLU A 298 13.65 -16.34 -7.88
CA GLU A 298 14.88 -17.14 -7.88
C GLU A 298 16.11 -16.30 -7.50
N ARG A 299 16.19 -15.04 -7.93
CA ARG A 299 17.26 -14.12 -7.51
C ARG A 299 17.20 -13.81 -6.00
N ILE A 300 16.00 -13.63 -5.44
CA ILE A 300 15.82 -13.44 -3.98
C ILE A 300 16.29 -14.69 -3.23
N LEU A 301 15.88 -15.88 -3.69
CA LEU A 301 16.31 -17.17 -3.13
C LEU A 301 17.84 -17.30 -3.16
N GLN A 302 18.47 -16.88 -4.25
CA GLN A 302 19.92 -16.90 -4.41
C GLN A 302 20.62 -15.98 -3.41
N ILE A 303 20.20 -14.69 -3.30
CA ILE A 303 20.78 -13.74 -2.32
C ILE A 303 20.70 -14.31 -0.90
N CYS A 304 19.54 -14.84 -0.52
CA CYS A 304 19.33 -15.37 0.82
C CYS A 304 20.20 -16.61 1.07
N ALA A 305 20.36 -17.48 0.10
CA ALA A 305 21.21 -18.66 0.20
C ALA A 305 22.71 -18.29 0.31
N GLU A 306 23.19 -17.36 -0.52
CA GLU A 306 24.59 -16.89 -0.51
C GLU A 306 24.97 -16.18 0.81
N GLN A 307 24.02 -15.46 1.40
CA GLN A 307 24.23 -14.74 2.66
C GLN A 307 23.80 -15.53 3.91
N HIS A 308 23.40 -16.80 3.75
CA HIS A 308 22.90 -17.66 4.83
C HIS A 308 21.71 -17.05 5.60
N ILE A 309 20.83 -16.34 4.89
CA ILE A 309 19.63 -15.73 5.44
C ILE A 309 18.47 -16.74 5.36
N LYS A 310 17.77 -16.96 6.47
CA LYS A 310 16.51 -17.74 6.50
C LYS A 310 15.41 -16.95 5.79
N LEU A 311 14.70 -17.59 4.88
CA LEU A 311 13.65 -16.97 4.11
C LEU A 311 12.28 -17.53 4.51
N MET A 312 11.30 -16.65 4.75
CA MET A 312 9.95 -17.04 5.11
C MET A 312 8.96 -16.39 4.15
N PHE A 313 8.12 -17.21 3.51
CA PHE A 313 6.96 -16.74 2.75
C PHE A 313 5.69 -17.02 3.54
N VAL A 314 4.97 -15.98 3.89
CA VAL A 314 3.63 -16.05 4.48
C VAL A 314 2.63 -15.68 3.40
N LEU A 315 1.88 -16.68 2.92
CA LEU A 315 0.79 -16.46 1.99
C LEU A 315 -0.42 -15.95 2.78
N MET A 316 -0.71 -14.69 2.57
CA MET A 316 -1.71 -13.94 3.32
C MET A 316 -3.14 -14.37 2.99
N PRO A 317 -4.09 -14.23 3.94
CA PRO A 317 -5.48 -14.60 3.71
C PRO A 317 -6.10 -13.82 2.56
N ILE A 318 -6.89 -14.51 1.74
CA ILE A 318 -7.72 -13.94 0.69
C ILE A 318 -9.21 -14.25 0.94
N ASN A 319 -10.11 -13.42 0.43
CA ASN A 319 -11.54 -13.69 0.50
C ASN A 319 -11.94 -14.79 -0.51
N TYR A 320 -11.52 -16.02 -0.21
CA TYR A 320 -11.75 -17.18 -1.09
C TYR A 320 -13.25 -17.53 -1.22
N ILE A 321 -14.05 -17.23 -0.20
CA ILE A 321 -15.49 -17.46 -0.22
C ILE A 321 -16.15 -16.62 -1.32
N LEU A 322 -15.76 -15.32 -1.39
CA LEU A 322 -16.19 -14.44 -2.46
C LEU A 322 -15.68 -14.90 -3.83
N ALA A 323 -14.42 -15.31 -3.89
CA ALA A 323 -13.82 -15.83 -5.12
C ALA A 323 -14.52 -17.09 -5.64
N LYS A 324 -14.83 -18.04 -4.76
CA LYS A 324 -15.63 -19.25 -5.10
C LYS A 324 -17.05 -18.91 -5.51
N ARG A 325 -17.67 -17.90 -4.93
CA ARG A 325 -19.00 -17.42 -5.36
C ARG A 325 -19.00 -16.95 -6.82
N TYR A 326 -17.90 -16.33 -7.28
CA TYR A 326 -17.77 -15.85 -8.66
C TYR A 326 -17.41 -16.93 -9.66
N PHE A 327 -16.59 -17.90 -9.30
CA PHE A 327 -15.95 -18.83 -10.24
C PHE A 327 -16.11 -20.32 -9.88
N GLY A 328 -16.78 -20.63 -8.76
CA GLY A 328 -17.01 -22.01 -8.33
C GLY A 328 -15.69 -22.78 -8.10
N GLU A 329 -15.70 -24.07 -8.44
CA GLU A 329 -14.54 -24.95 -8.29
C GLU A 329 -13.38 -24.58 -9.23
N GLN A 330 -13.64 -23.90 -10.34
CA GLN A 330 -12.59 -23.40 -11.23
C GLN A 330 -11.60 -22.47 -10.50
N PHE A 331 -12.08 -21.70 -9.52
CA PHE A 331 -11.20 -20.88 -8.70
C PHE A 331 -10.26 -21.77 -7.88
N THR A 332 -10.79 -22.78 -7.20
CA THR A 332 -10.00 -23.68 -6.35
C THR A 332 -8.94 -24.43 -7.14
N GLU A 333 -9.29 -24.93 -8.31
CA GLU A 333 -8.37 -25.63 -9.21
C GLU A 333 -7.24 -24.70 -9.69
N LYS A 334 -7.57 -23.50 -10.17
CA LYS A 334 -6.58 -22.53 -10.65
C LYS A 334 -5.68 -22.03 -9.56
N TYR A 335 -6.24 -21.66 -8.39
CA TYR A 335 -5.47 -21.21 -7.24
C TYR A 335 -4.54 -22.32 -6.76
N GLY A 336 -5.03 -23.55 -6.62
CA GLY A 336 -4.23 -24.71 -6.22
C GLY A 336 -3.09 -25.04 -7.18
N ALA A 337 -3.31 -24.89 -8.49
CA ALA A 337 -2.26 -25.07 -9.50
C ALA A 337 -1.14 -24.02 -9.35
N ILE A 338 -1.49 -22.74 -9.19
CA ILE A 338 -0.52 -21.66 -8.97
C ILE A 338 0.27 -21.90 -7.68
N LEU A 339 -0.42 -22.25 -6.59
CA LEU A 339 0.19 -22.54 -5.30
C LEU A 339 1.17 -23.71 -5.39
N SER A 340 0.82 -24.76 -6.14
CA SER A 340 1.70 -25.92 -6.36
C SER A 340 2.99 -25.52 -7.06
N HIS A 341 2.91 -24.74 -8.14
CA HIS A 341 4.10 -24.22 -8.84
C HIS A 341 4.97 -23.37 -7.92
N LEU A 342 4.38 -22.43 -7.17
CA LEU A 342 5.12 -21.62 -6.22
C LEU A 342 5.83 -22.48 -5.17
N ASN A 343 5.14 -23.46 -4.58
CA ASN A 343 5.72 -24.37 -3.60
C ASN A 343 6.88 -25.18 -4.17
N ASP A 344 6.87 -25.55 -5.45
CA ASP A 344 7.99 -26.25 -6.09
C ASP A 344 9.26 -25.39 -6.13
N HIS A 345 9.13 -24.07 -6.38
CA HIS A 345 10.26 -23.13 -6.27
C HIS A 345 10.74 -22.95 -4.82
N LEU A 346 9.81 -22.96 -3.85
CA LEU A 346 10.11 -22.70 -2.44
C LEU A 346 10.62 -23.93 -1.67
N LYS A 347 10.65 -25.11 -2.28
CA LYS A 347 11.25 -26.36 -1.69
C LYS A 347 12.76 -26.25 -1.60
N LYS A 348 13.29 -25.35 -0.77
CA LYS A 348 14.72 -25.14 -0.52
C LYS A 348 14.97 -25.24 1.00
N PRO A 349 16.15 -25.73 1.46
CA PRO A 349 16.41 -25.93 2.90
C PRO A 349 16.33 -24.67 3.76
N CYS A 350 16.62 -23.49 3.17
CA CYS A 350 16.60 -22.21 3.88
C CYS A 350 15.24 -21.51 3.82
N VAL A 351 14.22 -22.10 3.17
CA VAL A 351 12.92 -21.48 2.92
C VAL A 351 11.82 -22.16 3.73
N LYS A 352 11.04 -21.34 4.43
CA LYS A 352 9.81 -21.74 5.10
C LYS A 352 8.62 -21.10 4.43
N THR A 353 7.57 -21.86 4.16
CA THR A 353 6.28 -21.36 3.65
C THR A 353 5.21 -21.56 4.71
N ILE A 354 4.46 -20.50 5.00
CA ILE A 354 3.28 -20.51 5.86
C ILE A 354 2.10 -20.14 4.98
N ASP A 355 1.17 -21.05 4.75
CA ASP A 355 0.01 -20.79 3.90
C ASP A 355 -1.22 -20.50 4.76
N LEU A 356 -1.64 -19.23 4.77
CA LEU A 356 -2.83 -18.73 5.45
C LEU A 356 -3.92 -18.31 4.47
N SER A 357 -3.82 -18.66 3.18
CA SER A 357 -4.70 -18.18 2.12
C SER A 357 -6.18 -18.35 2.41
N PHE A 358 -6.56 -19.41 3.12
CA PHE A 358 -7.95 -19.76 3.42
C PHE A 358 -8.33 -19.65 4.90
N LEU A 359 -7.49 -18.97 5.69
CA LEU A 359 -7.69 -18.84 7.14
C LEU A 359 -8.98 -18.09 7.50
N LEU A 360 -9.28 -16.99 6.81
CA LEU A 360 -10.30 -16.03 7.22
C LEU A 360 -11.64 -16.26 6.52
N GLN A 361 -12.71 -15.76 7.14
CA GLN A 361 -14.07 -15.78 6.60
C GLN A 361 -14.40 -14.45 5.89
N GLU A 362 -15.44 -14.43 5.04
CA GLU A 362 -15.85 -13.23 4.30
C GLU A 362 -16.09 -12.00 5.19
N LYS A 363 -16.63 -12.21 6.40
CA LYS A 363 -16.90 -11.14 7.38
C LYS A 363 -15.63 -10.42 7.87
N ASP A 364 -14.47 -11.07 7.76
CA ASP A 364 -13.18 -10.57 8.25
C ASP A 364 -12.51 -9.64 7.25
N PHE A 365 -13.10 -9.48 6.05
CA PHE A 365 -12.59 -8.58 5.02
C PHE A 365 -13.40 -7.29 4.94
N ILE A 366 -12.69 -6.19 4.67
CA ILE A 366 -13.27 -4.86 4.51
C ILE A 366 -13.55 -4.58 3.04
N SER A 367 -12.69 -5.11 2.17
CA SER A 367 -12.60 -4.68 0.80
C SER A 367 -13.84 -4.94 -0.01
N ILE A 368 -14.11 -3.99 -0.84
CA ILE A 368 -15.24 -3.94 -1.73
C ILE A 368 -14.82 -4.18 -3.17
N THR A 369 -13.56 -3.91 -3.50
CA THR A 369 -13.06 -3.99 -4.88
C THR A 369 -12.04 -5.09 -5.10
N ASN A 370 -11.48 -5.66 -4.03
CA ASN A 370 -10.44 -6.68 -4.11
C ASN A 370 -10.74 -7.81 -3.13
N THR A 371 -10.36 -9.02 -3.45
CA THR A 371 -10.55 -10.22 -2.61
C THR A 371 -9.45 -10.39 -1.56
N SER A 372 -8.46 -9.54 -1.54
CA SER A 372 -7.31 -9.62 -0.62
C SER A 372 -7.05 -8.35 0.18
N GLU A 373 -7.52 -7.19 -0.25
CA GLU A 373 -7.23 -5.95 0.46
C GLU A 373 -8.16 -5.71 1.64
N GLY A 374 -7.59 -5.24 2.75
CA GLY A 374 -8.31 -4.76 3.91
C GLY A 374 -8.91 -5.88 4.75
N ILE A 375 -8.15 -6.32 5.73
CA ILE A 375 -8.58 -7.27 6.75
C ILE A 375 -9.05 -6.46 7.98
N ARG A 376 -10.21 -6.83 8.56
CA ARG A 376 -10.73 -6.22 9.79
C ARG A 376 -9.84 -6.57 10.98
N ALA A 377 -9.97 -5.81 12.08
CA ALA A 377 -9.19 -6.00 13.30
C ALA A 377 -9.20 -7.45 13.80
N SER A 378 -10.37 -8.12 13.85
CA SER A 378 -10.49 -9.52 14.26
C SER A 378 -9.68 -10.47 13.36
N GLY A 379 -9.76 -10.28 12.05
CA GLY A 379 -9.01 -11.08 11.08
C GLY A 379 -7.52 -10.81 11.14
N ARG A 380 -7.09 -9.55 11.40
CA ARG A 380 -5.67 -9.22 11.59
C ARG A 380 -5.11 -9.93 12.81
N THR A 381 -5.82 -9.91 13.94
CA THR A 381 -5.45 -10.62 15.17
C THR A 381 -5.30 -12.13 14.93
N GLU A 382 -6.26 -12.74 14.23
CA GLU A 382 -6.21 -14.17 13.92
C GLU A 382 -5.05 -14.50 12.98
N THR A 383 -4.79 -13.67 11.98
CA THR A 383 -3.67 -13.84 11.04
C THR A 383 -2.32 -13.78 11.77
N VAL A 384 -2.14 -12.77 12.64
CA VAL A 384 -0.92 -12.63 13.45
C VAL A 384 -0.71 -13.84 14.34
N ARG A 385 -1.76 -14.31 15.03
CA ARG A 385 -1.70 -15.52 15.87
C ARG A 385 -1.27 -16.73 15.04
N ALA A 386 -1.88 -16.96 13.88
CA ALA A 386 -1.53 -18.09 13.02
C ALA A 386 -0.08 -18.03 12.51
N ILE A 387 0.46 -16.83 12.25
CA ILE A 387 1.89 -16.65 11.92
C ILE A 387 2.76 -17.10 13.10
N PHE A 388 2.45 -16.63 14.32
CA PHE A 388 3.21 -17.01 15.52
C PHE A 388 3.16 -18.50 15.80
N ASP A 389 1.97 -19.09 15.77
CA ASP A 389 1.80 -20.53 15.99
C ASP A 389 2.64 -21.33 14.99
N ALA A 390 2.62 -20.92 13.70
CA ALA A 390 3.41 -21.61 12.69
C ALA A 390 4.93 -21.40 12.87
N ILE A 391 5.40 -20.28 13.41
CA ILE A 391 6.82 -20.04 13.70
C ILE A 391 7.30 -20.89 14.88
N ASN A 392 6.53 -20.94 15.98
CA ASN A 392 6.91 -21.57 17.24
C ASN A 392 6.84 -23.10 17.20
N LEU A 393 5.97 -23.69 16.39
CA LEU A 393 5.85 -25.16 16.25
C LEU A 393 7.16 -25.86 15.84
N GLU A 394 8.17 -25.14 15.38
CA GLU A 394 9.47 -25.71 14.97
C GLU A 394 10.59 -25.51 16.01
N GLU A 395 10.42 -24.64 17.00
CA GLU A 395 11.42 -24.48 18.07
C GLU A 395 11.35 -25.61 19.10
N ASP A 396 10.23 -26.34 19.13
CA ASP A 396 9.97 -27.44 20.07
C ASP A 396 10.22 -28.83 19.45
N GLY A 397 10.66 -28.96 18.22
CA GLY A 397 10.94 -30.23 17.51
C GLY A 397 12.39 -30.36 17.08
#